data_e43fff3ba2d422119cbc42ac2a208a59
#
_entry.id   e43fff3ba2d422119cbc42ac2a208a59
#
_cell.length_a   1.000
_cell.length_b   1.000
_cell.length_c   1.000
_cell.angle_alpha   90.00
_cell.angle_beta   90.00
_cell.angle_gamma   90.00
#
_symmetry.space_group_name_H-M   'P 1'
#
loop_
_entity.id
_entity.type
_entity.pdbx_description
1 polymer ?
#
loop_
_entity_poly.entity_id
_entity_poly.type
_entity_poly.pdbx_seq_one_letter_code
_entity_poly.pdbx_strand_id
1 'polypeptide(L)'
;LGNGFDVAQPGRYLLVGGGIGIPPLMQYAECLEWPRVAVLGFRTKDKAFPVITSRFQNHCEQTRICTDDGTLGLHGFVDAQVHDLLEQDNSYAAVLACGPKPMLKSVAKVAAEFGVPCQVSMEERMGCGIGACLVCACGMKDGSRKHVCKDGPVFNAQEVDWDA
;
A
#
# COMPACT_ATOMS: atom_id res chain seq x y z
N LEU A 1 12.57 -3.98 10.85
CA LEU A 1 13.67 -3.73 9.95
C LEU A 1 13.37 -2.52 9.07
N GLY A 2 14.36 -1.67 8.88
CA GLY A 2 14.23 -0.50 8.01
C GLY A 2 13.29 0.59 8.53
N ASN A 3 12.56 1.23 7.62
CA ASN A 3 11.69 2.38 7.88
C ASN A 3 10.19 2.05 7.69
N GLY A 4 9.33 2.80 8.37
CA GLY A 4 7.87 2.77 8.17
C GLY A 4 7.39 3.81 7.17
N PHE A 5 6.05 3.89 6.99
CA PHE A 5 5.45 4.97 6.22
C PHE A 5 5.64 6.32 6.92
N ASP A 6 5.99 7.34 6.14
CA ASP A 6 6.04 8.72 6.61
C ASP A 6 4.62 9.31 6.60
N VAL A 7 4.12 9.66 7.77
CA VAL A 7 2.80 10.24 8.02
C VAL A 7 2.85 11.57 8.76
N ALA A 8 4.00 12.25 8.69
CA ALA A 8 4.23 13.52 9.37
C ALA A 8 3.41 14.69 8.79
N GLN A 9 3.01 14.60 7.52
CA GLN A 9 2.24 15.66 6.88
C GLN A 9 0.78 15.61 7.34
N PRO A 10 0.21 16.75 7.77
CA PRO A 10 -1.21 16.82 8.08
C PRO A 10 -2.06 16.60 6.83
N GLY A 11 -3.17 15.86 6.96
CA GLY A 11 -4.09 15.63 5.86
C GLY A 11 -4.72 14.25 5.90
N ARG A 12 -5.54 13.95 4.91
CA ARG A 12 -6.24 12.67 4.77
C ARG A 12 -5.35 11.65 4.08
N TYR A 13 -5.33 10.42 4.57
CA TYR A 13 -4.51 9.35 4.02
C TYR A 13 -5.39 8.26 3.38
N LEU A 14 -4.88 7.67 2.29
CA LEU A 14 -5.50 6.52 1.64
C LEU A 14 -4.66 5.27 1.90
N LEU A 15 -5.18 4.35 2.69
CA LEU A 15 -4.54 3.06 3.01
C LEU A 15 -4.98 2.02 2.00
N VAL A 16 -4.04 1.42 1.27
CA VAL A 16 -4.34 0.43 0.21
C VAL A 16 -3.64 -0.88 0.52
N GLY A 17 -4.39 -1.90 0.87
CA GLY A 17 -3.87 -3.20 1.25
C GLY A 17 -4.31 -4.34 0.34
N GLY A 18 -3.40 -5.25 0.00
CA GLY A 18 -3.71 -6.46 -0.77
C GLY A 18 -3.28 -7.74 -0.06
N GLY A 19 -4.24 -8.62 0.24
CA GLY A 19 -3.98 -9.92 0.86
C GLY A 19 -3.17 -9.81 2.16
N ILE A 20 -1.99 -10.43 2.19
CA ILE A 20 -1.10 -10.42 3.37
C ILE A 20 -0.47 -9.03 3.64
N GLY A 21 -0.55 -8.09 2.70
CA GLY A 21 -0.12 -6.70 2.90
C GLY A 21 -1.10 -5.85 3.72
N ILE A 22 -2.30 -6.38 4.04
CA ILE A 22 -3.29 -5.65 4.84
C ILE A 22 -2.88 -5.53 6.32
N PRO A 23 -2.42 -6.59 7.02
CA PRO A 23 -2.03 -6.50 8.42
C PRO A 23 -1.00 -5.41 8.75
N PRO A 24 0.05 -5.16 7.95
CA PRO A 24 1.01 -4.07 8.22
C PRO A 24 0.38 -2.67 8.25
N LEU A 25 -0.73 -2.45 7.53
CA LEU A 25 -1.44 -1.16 7.52
C LEU A 25 -2.35 -0.96 8.74
N MET A 26 -2.58 -2.01 9.54
CA MET A 26 -3.51 -1.97 10.66
C MET A 26 -3.09 -0.96 11.73
N GLN A 27 -1.79 -0.87 12.00
CA GLN A 27 -1.26 0.13 12.93
C GLN A 27 -1.60 1.56 12.47
N TYR A 28 -1.49 1.83 11.18
CA TYR A 28 -1.85 3.13 10.61
C TYR A 28 -3.36 3.38 10.63
N ALA A 29 -4.17 2.35 10.41
CA ALA A 29 -5.61 2.45 10.56
C ALA A 29 -6.04 2.81 11.98
N GLU A 30 -5.36 2.30 13.00
CA GLU A 30 -5.74 2.48 14.41
C GLU A 30 -5.09 3.67 15.10
N CYS A 31 -3.81 3.95 14.78
CA CYS A 31 -3.00 4.90 15.54
C CYS A 31 -2.72 6.21 14.81
N LEU A 32 -3.06 6.33 13.52
CA LEU A 32 -2.84 7.56 12.78
C LEU A 32 -3.75 8.68 13.33
N GLU A 33 -3.19 9.85 13.62
CA GLU A 33 -3.93 11.01 14.12
C GLU A 33 -4.81 11.65 13.02
N TRP A 34 -4.46 11.45 11.77
CA TRP A 34 -5.12 12.07 10.62
C TRP A 34 -6.29 11.24 10.08
N PRO A 35 -7.27 11.89 9.42
CA PRO A 35 -8.35 11.20 8.72
C PRO A 35 -7.82 10.19 7.69
N ARG A 36 -8.48 9.04 7.55
CA ARG A 36 -8.06 7.97 6.63
C ARG A 36 -9.21 7.20 6.03
N VAL A 37 -8.99 6.80 4.80
CA VAL A 37 -9.84 5.88 4.03
C VAL A 37 -9.05 4.62 3.74
N ALA A 38 -9.69 3.47 3.70
CA ALA A 38 -9.04 2.21 3.37
C ALA A 38 -9.66 1.53 2.15
N VAL A 39 -8.80 0.93 1.32
CA VAL A 39 -9.17 0.00 0.25
C VAL A 39 -8.46 -1.32 0.50
N LEU A 40 -9.23 -2.38 0.68
CA LEU A 40 -8.72 -3.71 1.03
C LEU A 40 -9.09 -4.70 -0.07
N GLY A 41 -8.09 -5.31 -0.70
CA GLY A 41 -8.24 -6.24 -1.80
C GLY A 41 -7.92 -7.69 -1.41
N PHE A 42 -8.75 -8.61 -1.87
CA PHE A 42 -8.58 -10.05 -1.70
C PHE A 42 -8.85 -10.77 -3.02
N ARG A 43 -8.37 -11.99 -3.17
CA ARG A 43 -8.73 -12.83 -4.34
C ARG A 43 -10.20 -13.25 -4.29
N THR A 44 -10.63 -13.75 -3.13
CA THR A 44 -11.96 -14.29 -2.88
C THR A 44 -12.38 -13.96 -1.44
N LYS A 45 -13.67 -14.10 -1.12
CA LYS A 45 -14.19 -13.95 0.26
C LYS A 45 -13.50 -14.88 1.27
N ASP A 46 -13.10 -16.09 0.83
CA ASP A 46 -12.46 -17.07 1.72
C ASP A 46 -11.04 -16.66 2.12
N LYS A 47 -10.45 -15.71 1.42
CA LYS A 47 -9.15 -15.09 1.75
C LYS A 47 -9.28 -13.79 2.53
N ALA A 48 -10.49 -13.27 2.70
CA ALA A 48 -10.73 -12.13 3.55
C ALA A 48 -10.56 -12.50 5.03
N PHE A 49 -10.03 -11.55 5.80
CA PHE A 49 -9.83 -11.70 7.24
C PHE A 49 -10.88 -10.86 7.99
N PRO A 50 -12.05 -11.43 8.38
CA PRO A 50 -13.16 -10.65 8.94
C PRO A 50 -12.77 -9.80 10.15
N VAL A 51 -11.93 -10.34 11.04
CA VAL A 51 -11.44 -9.60 12.23
C VAL A 51 -10.59 -8.41 11.83
N ILE A 52 -9.75 -8.55 10.81
CA ILE A 52 -8.89 -7.46 10.32
C ILE A 52 -9.73 -6.42 9.59
N THR A 53 -10.62 -6.83 8.69
CA THR A 53 -11.47 -5.91 7.95
C THR A 53 -12.38 -5.09 8.86
N SER A 54 -12.94 -5.70 9.92
CA SER A 54 -13.75 -4.97 10.89
C SER A 54 -12.95 -3.91 11.66
N ARG A 55 -11.67 -4.13 11.93
CA ARG A 55 -10.81 -3.13 12.57
C ARG A 55 -10.61 -1.91 11.67
N PHE A 56 -10.40 -2.09 10.37
CA PHE A 56 -10.36 -0.97 9.43
C PHE A 56 -11.69 -0.23 9.36
N GLN A 57 -12.82 -0.94 9.32
CA GLN A 57 -14.15 -0.34 9.31
C GLN A 57 -14.45 0.50 10.56
N ASN A 58 -13.90 0.11 11.71
CA ASN A 58 -14.09 0.83 12.97
C ASN A 58 -13.19 2.08 13.11
N HIS A 59 -12.08 2.15 12.39
CA HIS A 59 -11.07 3.20 12.56
C HIS A 59 -10.87 4.11 11.35
N CYS A 60 -11.37 3.74 10.19
CA CYS A 60 -11.33 4.55 8.98
C CYS A 60 -12.67 5.23 8.72
N GLU A 61 -12.66 6.42 8.14
CA GLU A 61 -13.89 7.13 7.73
C GLU A 61 -14.71 6.34 6.72
N GLN A 62 -14.01 5.63 5.82
CA GLN A 62 -14.56 4.72 4.84
C GLN A 62 -13.63 3.54 4.65
N THR A 63 -14.19 2.34 4.51
CA THR A 63 -13.45 1.15 4.12
C THR A 63 -14.15 0.49 2.94
N ARG A 64 -13.45 0.44 1.80
CA ARG A 64 -13.88 -0.31 0.62
C ARG A 64 -13.21 -1.68 0.63
N ILE A 65 -13.99 -2.72 0.41
CA ILE A 65 -13.50 -4.09 0.25
C ILE A 65 -13.79 -4.52 -1.18
N CYS A 66 -12.80 -5.08 -1.85
CA CYS A 66 -12.97 -5.66 -3.18
C CYS A 66 -12.37 -7.06 -3.26
N THR A 67 -12.92 -7.87 -4.15
CA THR A 67 -12.39 -9.20 -4.48
C THR A 67 -12.28 -9.35 -5.99
N ASP A 68 -11.22 -10.06 -6.42
CA ASP A 68 -10.95 -10.28 -7.85
C ASP A 68 -12.13 -11.01 -8.53
N ASP A 69 -12.81 -11.89 -7.80
CA ASP A 69 -13.94 -12.69 -8.28
C ASP A 69 -15.34 -12.11 -7.94
N GLY A 70 -15.39 -10.98 -7.24
CA GLY A 70 -16.66 -10.34 -6.85
C GLY A 70 -17.46 -11.07 -5.76
N THR A 71 -16.86 -12.03 -5.06
CA THR A 71 -17.56 -12.83 -4.03
C THR A 71 -17.75 -12.09 -2.71
N LEU A 72 -17.04 -10.98 -2.50
CA LEU A 72 -17.20 -10.09 -1.35
C LEU A 72 -16.90 -8.65 -1.74
N GLY A 73 -17.77 -7.72 -1.35
CA GLY A 73 -17.61 -6.30 -1.61
C GLY A 73 -17.73 -5.96 -3.11
N LEU A 74 -16.83 -5.09 -3.58
CA LEU A 74 -16.79 -4.68 -4.98
C LEU A 74 -16.02 -5.69 -5.83
N HIS A 75 -16.50 -5.93 -7.06
CA HIS A 75 -15.79 -6.80 -8.00
C HIS A 75 -14.62 -6.06 -8.65
N GLY A 76 -13.44 -6.63 -8.63
CA GLY A 76 -12.24 -6.12 -9.31
C GLY A 76 -11.08 -5.82 -8.36
N PHE A 77 -10.09 -5.08 -8.89
CA PHE A 77 -8.84 -4.80 -8.21
C PHE A 77 -8.88 -3.47 -7.43
N VAL A 78 -7.95 -3.33 -6.50
CA VAL A 78 -7.86 -2.14 -5.63
C VAL A 78 -7.57 -0.85 -6.38
N ASP A 79 -6.82 -0.91 -7.49
CA ASP A 79 -6.45 0.25 -8.31
C ASP A 79 -7.69 0.96 -8.90
N ALA A 80 -8.71 0.22 -9.33
CA ALA A 80 -9.97 0.79 -9.77
C ALA A 80 -10.68 1.56 -8.63
N GLN A 81 -10.62 1.04 -7.41
CA GLN A 81 -11.20 1.70 -6.24
C GLN A 81 -10.40 2.93 -5.81
N VAL A 82 -9.08 2.87 -5.94
CA VAL A 82 -8.18 4.02 -5.70
C VAL A 82 -8.46 5.11 -6.74
N HIS A 83 -8.57 4.75 -8.02
CA HIS A 83 -8.92 5.68 -9.09
C HIS A 83 -10.22 6.42 -8.80
N ASP A 84 -11.29 5.68 -8.49
CA ASP A 84 -12.61 6.25 -8.19
C ASP A 84 -12.57 7.20 -6.98
N LEU A 85 -11.80 6.88 -5.94
CA LEU A 85 -11.64 7.75 -4.77
C LEU A 85 -10.86 9.02 -5.12
N LEU A 86 -9.77 8.92 -5.87
CA LEU A 86 -8.93 10.06 -6.24
C LEU A 86 -9.59 10.96 -7.30
N GLU A 87 -10.46 10.40 -8.14
CA GLU A 87 -11.30 11.19 -9.07
C GLU A 87 -12.32 12.04 -8.33
N GLN A 88 -12.89 11.54 -7.24
CA GLN A 88 -13.83 12.29 -6.40
C GLN A 88 -13.14 13.34 -5.54
N ASP A 89 -11.98 13.03 -4.98
CA ASP A 89 -11.19 13.91 -4.13
C ASP A 89 -9.71 13.51 -4.19
N ASN A 90 -8.86 14.36 -4.75
CA ASN A 90 -7.42 14.13 -4.83
C ASN A 90 -6.62 14.91 -3.76
N SER A 91 -7.27 15.44 -2.74
CA SER A 91 -6.64 16.20 -1.65
C SER A 91 -5.97 15.34 -0.58
N TYR A 92 -5.74 14.04 -0.85
CA TYR A 92 -5.04 13.17 0.07
C TYR A 92 -3.57 13.59 0.27
N ALA A 93 -3.11 13.57 1.52
CA ALA A 93 -1.71 13.82 1.86
C ALA A 93 -0.78 12.76 1.26
N ALA A 94 -1.19 11.49 1.30
CA ALA A 94 -0.51 10.40 0.60
C ALA A 94 -1.39 9.14 0.48
N VAL A 95 -1.04 8.29 -0.50
CA VAL A 95 -1.45 6.90 -0.59
C VAL A 95 -0.39 6.02 0.07
N LEU A 96 -0.78 5.17 1.01
CA LEU A 96 0.08 4.21 1.70
C LEU A 96 -0.33 2.81 1.26
N ALA A 97 0.51 2.15 0.45
CA ALA A 97 0.17 0.87 -0.16
C ALA A 97 1.07 -0.27 0.31
N CYS A 98 0.47 -1.42 0.62
CA CYS A 98 1.17 -2.65 0.97
C CYS A 98 0.48 -3.87 0.36
N GLY A 99 1.24 -4.70 -0.36
CA GLY A 99 0.71 -5.88 -1.05
C GLY A 99 1.61 -6.39 -2.16
N PRO A 100 1.07 -7.24 -3.04
CA PRO A 100 1.85 -7.81 -4.15
C PRO A 100 2.40 -6.73 -5.11
N LYS A 101 3.63 -6.94 -5.62
CA LYS A 101 4.33 -6.00 -6.54
C LYS A 101 3.45 -5.51 -7.70
N PRO A 102 2.67 -6.37 -8.41
CA PRO A 102 1.78 -5.90 -9.47
C PRO A 102 0.70 -4.92 -9.00
N MET A 103 0.13 -5.17 -7.82
CA MET A 103 -0.84 -4.27 -7.18
C MET A 103 -0.20 -2.93 -6.85
N LEU A 104 0.98 -2.94 -6.22
CA LEU A 104 1.71 -1.71 -5.88
C LEU A 104 2.04 -0.88 -7.12
N LYS A 105 2.46 -1.54 -8.22
CA LYS A 105 2.71 -0.88 -9.52
C LYS A 105 1.45 -0.18 -10.05
N SER A 106 0.30 -0.86 -10.05
CA SER A 106 -0.97 -0.29 -10.52
C SER A 106 -1.42 0.88 -9.64
N VAL A 107 -1.36 0.74 -8.31
CA VAL A 107 -1.72 1.82 -7.37
C VAL A 107 -0.79 3.02 -7.53
N ALA A 108 0.52 2.79 -7.66
CA ALA A 108 1.51 3.85 -7.88
C ALA A 108 1.24 4.64 -9.17
N LYS A 109 0.83 3.93 -10.24
CA LYS A 109 0.44 4.55 -11.51
C LYS A 109 -0.78 5.46 -11.33
N VAL A 110 -1.83 4.95 -10.72
CA VAL A 110 -3.06 5.74 -10.45
C VAL A 110 -2.75 6.96 -9.58
N ALA A 111 -2.01 6.81 -8.49
CA ALA A 111 -1.64 7.94 -7.63
C ALA A 111 -0.85 9.02 -8.39
N ALA A 112 0.05 8.60 -9.30
CA ALA A 112 0.81 9.54 -10.14
C ALA A 112 -0.07 10.27 -11.15
N GLU A 113 -1.10 9.63 -11.72
CA GLU A 113 -2.06 10.25 -12.63
C GLU A 113 -2.82 11.40 -11.95
N PHE A 114 -3.14 11.27 -10.68
CA PHE A 114 -3.80 12.31 -9.88
C PHE A 114 -2.85 13.25 -9.14
N GLY A 115 -1.54 13.07 -9.27
CA GLY A 115 -0.53 13.90 -8.59
C GLY A 115 -0.46 13.71 -7.07
N VAL A 116 -0.99 12.62 -6.55
CA VAL A 116 -1.00 12.32 -5.10
C VAL A 116 0.28 11.56 -4.73
N PRO A 117 1.01 11.96 -3.67
CA PRO A 117 2.17 11.22 -3.18
C PRO A 117 1.80 9.77 -2.84
N CYS A 118 2.65 8.82 -3.22
CA CYS A 118 2.43 7.41 -2.96
C CYS A 118 3.66 6.77 -2.34
N GLN A 119 3.48 6.12 -1.21
CA GLN A 119 4.48 5.31 -0.52
C GLN A 119 4.09 3.84 -0.64
N VAL A 120 5.05 2.99 -0.95
CA VAL A 120 4.84 1.55 -1.14
C VAL A 120 5.74 0.74 -0.21
N SER A 121 5.16 -0.21 0.49
CA SER A 121 5.91 -1.18 1.28
C SER A 121 6.25 -2.38 0.40
N MET A 122 7.53 -2.49 0.05
CA MET A 122 8.05 -3.56 -0.79
C MET A 122 8.34 -4.81 0.02
N GLU A 123 8.14 -5.98 -0.59
CA GLU A 123 8.49 -7.28 -0.02
C GLU A 123 9.48 -7.97 -0.95
N GLU A 124 10.62 -8.38 -0.37
CA GLU A 124 11.66 -9.15 -1.06
C GLU A 124 12.18 -10.27 -0.17
N ARG A 125 12.76 -11.30 -0.78
CA ARG A 125 13.41 -12.37 -0.02
C ARG A 125 14.55 -11.81 0.80
N MET A 126 14.63 -12.20 2.06
CA MET A 126 15.68 -11.72 2.96
C MET A 126 16.68 -12.82 3.30
N GLY A 127 17.96 -12.48 3.11
CA GLY A 127 19.08 -13.32 3.58
C GLY A 127 19.61 -12.84 4.93
N CYS A 128 20.28 -11.67 4.98
CA CYS A 128 20.92 -11.18 6.20
C CYS A 128 20.06 -10.28 7.08
N GLY A 129 19.10 -9.53 6.54
CA GLY A 129 18.28 -8.56 7.26
C GLY A 129 18.97 -7.27 7.70
N ILE A 130 20.25 -7.09 7.39
CA ILE A 130 21.07 -5.96 7.85
C ILE A 130 21.71 -5.13 6.71
N GLY A 131 21.32 -5.40 5.45
CA GLY A 131 21.88 -4.71 4.29
C GLY A 131 23.27 -5.16 3.86
N ALA A 132 23.78 -6.30 4.35
CA ALA A 132 25.12 -6.79 4.02
C ALA A 132 25.14 -7.68 2.77
N CYS A 133 24.03 -8.36 2.43
CA CYS A 133 23.91 -9.15 1.19
C CYS A 133 23.02 -8.42 0.18
N LEU A 134 22.98 -8.89 -1.06
CA LEU A 134 22.17 -8.30 -2.13
C LEU A 134 20.83 -9.01 -2.36
N VAL A 135 20.43 -9.93 -1.48
CA VAL A 135 19.28 -10.81 -1.69
C VAL A 135 17.96 -10.01 -1.77
N CYS A 136 17.79 -8.98 -0.93
CA CYS A 136 16.59 -8.15 -0.92
C CYS A 136 16.77 -6.81 -1.69
N ALA A 137 17.70 -6.75 -2.63
CA ALA A 137 17.92 -5.53 -3.40
C ALA A 137 16.82 -5.34 -4.45
N CYS A 138 16.16 -4.19 -4.43
CA CYS A 138 15.23 -3.73 -5.46
C CYS A 138 15.86 -2.63 -6.33
N GLY A 139 15.44 -2.57 -7.60
CA GLY A 139 15.88 -1.54 -8.54
C GLY A 139 15.21 -0.20 -8.29
N MET A 140 15.96 0.88 -8.50
CA MET A 140 15.44 2.25 -8.47
C MET A 140 15.58 2.89 -9.85
N LYS A 141 14.73 3.86 -10.19
CA LYS A 141 14.73 4.53 -11.50
C LYS A 141 16.04 5.27 -11.83
N ASP A 142 16.81 5.65 -10.83
CA ASP A 142 18.12 6.27 -11.00
C ASP A 142 19.23 5.26 -11.34
N GLY A 143 18.89 3.98 -11.51
CA GLY A 143 19.80 2.87 -11.77
C GLY A 143 20.47 2.31 -10.52
N SER A 144 20.24 2.90 -9.34
CA SER A 144 20.74 2.37 -8.08
C SER A 144 19.95 1.15 -7.61
N ARG A 145 20.50 0.44 -6.61
CA ARG A 145 19.80 -0.62 -5.89
C ARG A 145 19.72 -0.28 -4.42
N LYS A 146 18.55 -0.45 -3.84
CA LYS A 146 18.31 -0.27 -2.40
C LYS A 146 17.91 -1.60 -1.75
N HIS A 147 18.35 -1.81 -0.51
CA HIS A 147 18.01 -3.03 0.25
C HIS A 147 16.70 -2.83 0.99
N VAL A 148 15.69 -3.64 0.69
CA VAL A 148 14.39 -3.60 1.36
C VAL A 148 14.51 -3.75 2.88
N CYS A 149 15.48 -4.53 3.37
CA CYS A 149 15.69 -4.73 4.81
C CYS A 149 16.32 -3.55 5.56
N LYS A 150 17.01 -2.63 4.85
CA LYS A 150 17.76 -1.53 5.48
C LYS A 150 17.25 -0.17 5.02
N ASP A 151 17.13 0.02 3.70
CA ASP A 151 16.77 1.30 3.08
C ASP A 151 15.23 1.43 2.92
N GLY A 152 14.50 0.29 2.95
CA GLY A 152 13.06 0.14 2.96
C GLY A 152 12.55 -0.33 4.32
N PRO A 153 11.44 -1.09 4.38
CA PRO A 153 10.66 -1.60 3.24
C PRO A 153 9.84 -0.55 2.50
N VAL A 154 9.66 0.64 3.07
CA VAL A 154 8.86 1.69 2.48
C VAL A 154 9.71 2.59 1.60
N PHE A 155 9.24 2.79 0.36
CA PHE A 155 9.85 3.66 -0.64
C PHE A 155 8.82 4.60 -1.24
N ASN A 156 9.28 5.75 -1.75
CA ASN A 156 8.47 6.57 -2.64
C ASN A 156 8.21 5.77 -3.94
N ALA A 157 6.96 5.58 -4.29
CA ALA A 157 6.55 4.78 -5.45
C ALA A 157 7.10 5.33 -6.78
N GLN A 158 7.38 6.64 -6.85
CA GLN A 158 7.96 7.28 -8.03
C GLN A 158 9.44 6.96 -8.24
N GLU A 159 10.16 6.54 -7.19
CA GLU A 159 11.58 6.20 -7.25
C GLU A 159 11.81 4.72 -7.63
N VAL A 160 10.83 3.86 -7.43
CA VAL A 160 10.93 2.41 -7.67
C VAL A 160 10.96 2.12 -9.17
N ASP A 161 11.93 1.31 -9.60
CA ASP A 161 11.91 0.68 -10.91
C ASP A 161 11.00 -0.56 -10.89
N TRP A 162 9.81 -0.38 -11.46
CA TRP A 162 8.79 -1.44 -11.46
C TRP A 162 9.06 -2.58 -12.44
N ASP A 163 10.03 -2.40 -13.34
CA ASP A 163 10.34 -3.33 -14.43
C ASP A 163 11.69 -4.05 -14.22
N ALA A 164 12.41 -3.72 -13.13
CA ALA A 164 13.65 -4.36 -12.72
C ALA A 164 13.44 -5.74 -12.08
#